data_63b7bfc4a98fb74d9fe49d1ae77c3573
#
_entry.id   63b7bfc4a98fb74d9fe49d1ae77c3573
#
_cell.length_a   1.000
_cell.length_b   1.000
_cell.length_c   1.000
_cell.angle_alpha   90.00
_cell.angle_beta   90.00
_cell.angle_gamma   90.00
#
_symmetry.space_group_name_H-M   'P 1'
#
loop_
_entity.id
_entity.type
_entity.pdbx_description
1 polymer ?
#
loop_
_entity_poly.entity_id
_entity_poly.type
_entity_poly.pdbx_seq_one_letter_code
_entity_poly.pdbx_strand_id
1 'polypeptide(L)'
;MNIIIYRRRFTPWSVDGTMIINGGTFCRTIEHPKNYLLASSYKIVLVPVKIENGTEEFKTLPVIFGADDRVPSKVVQKPFITPGLGPFRLKYGSIIIGKPLITGLMAYSEEYFQEFLERVNVALKNKEKVSLLIRDWGSEDIPQEDPSSSEESQTFSEASLPFSEASQTFSEASQPLSEASVNPESVQ
;
A
#
# COMPACT_ATOMS: atom_id res chain seq x y z
N MET A 1 6.24 -21.89 -3.02
CA MET A 1 5.21 -20.83 -3.10
C MET A 1 5.52 -19.92 -4.27
N ASN A 2 4.59 -19.75 -5.20
CA ASN A 2 4.76 -18.92 -6.38
C ASN A 2 3.91 -17.65 -6.25
N ILE A 3 4.53 -16.49 -6.45
CA ILE A 3 3.88 -15.18 -6.40
C ILE A 3 4.06 -14.53 -7.75
N ILE A 4 2.98 -13.97 -8.30
CA ILE A 4 3.02 -13.18 -9.53
C ILE A 4 2.39 -11.82 -9.26
N ILE A 5 3.05 -10.76 -9.68
CA ILE A 5 2.49 -9.40 -9.69
C ILE A 5 2.31 -8.99 -11.13
N TYR A 6 1.06 -8.75 -11.53
CA TYR A 6 0.71 -8.13 -12.81
C TYR A 6 0.47 -6.64 -12.59
N ARG A 7 1.33 -5.79 -13.14
CA ARG A 7 1.13 -4.34 -13.16
C ARG A 7 0.12 -3.98 -14.23
N ARG A 8 -0.98 -3.37 -13.81
CA ARG A 8 -2.10 -3.04 -14.70
C ARG A 8 -2.14 -1.59 -15.12
N ARG A 9 -1.62 -0.70 -14.30
CA ARG A 9 -1.73 0.75 -14.54
C ARG A 9 -0.50 1.49 -14.04
N PHE A 10 0.04 2.31 -14.92
CA PHE A 10 1.11 3.25 -14.62
C PHE A 10 0.52 4.66 -14.60
N THR A 11 0.63 5.35 -13.47
CA THR A 11 0.15 6.73 -13.29
C THR A 11 1.28 7.61 -12.78
N PRO A 12 1.14 8.95 -12.83
CA PRO A 12 2.13 9.84 -12.19
C PRO A 12 2.25 9.64 -10.67
N TRP A 13 1.27 8.98 -10.04
CA TRP A 13 1.14 8.83 -8.60
C TRP A 13 1.50 7.44 -8.10
N SER A 14 1.30 6.40 -8.91
CA SER A 14 1.51 5.01 -8.52
C SER A 14 1.67 4.09 -9.71
N VAL A 15 2.30 2.94 -9.48
CA VAL A 15 2.17 1.74 -10.33
C VAL A 15 1.27 0.76 -9.61
N ASP A 16 0.08 0.53 -10.18
CA ASP A 16 -0.94 -0.33 -9.58
C ASP A 16 -0.91 -1.72 -10.21
N GLY A 17 -0.98 -2.74 -9.36
CA GLY A 17 -0.95 -4.13 -9.80
C GLY A 17 -1.90 -5.05 -9.03
N THR A 18 -1.85 -6.33 -9.39
CA THR A 18 -2.55 -7.42 -8.71
C THR A 18 -1.53 -8.48 -8.33
N MET A 19 -1.56 -8.94 -7.08
CA MET A 19 -0.77 -10.05 -6.60
C MET A 19 -1.58 -11.34 -6.65
N ILE A 20 -0.99 -12.35 -7.26
CA ILE A 20 -1.51 -13.72 -7.36
C ILE A 20 -0.56 -14.63 -6.58
N ILE A 21 -1.10 -15.51 -5.74
CA ILE A 21 -0.33 -16.50 -4.99
C ILE A 21 -0.83 -17.89 -5.36
N ASN A 22 0.08 -18.75 -5.85
CA ASN A 22 -0.22 -20.12 -6.25
C ASN A 22 -1.42 -20.24 -7.20
N GLY A 23 -1.59 -19.27 -8.13
CA GLY A 23 -2.65 -19.24 -9.11
C GLY A 23 -3.94 -18.54 -8.67
N GLY A 24 -4.12 -18.24 -7.38
CA GLY A 24 -5.27 -17.48 -6.87
C GLY A 24 -4.97 -16.00 -6.67
N THR A 25 -5.91 -15.13 -7.03
CA THR A 25 -5.81 -13.69 -6.72
C THR A 25 -5.78 -13.49 -5.21
N PHE A 26 -4.77 -12.75 -4.72
CA PHE A 26 -4.61 -12.51 -3.29
C PHE A 26 -5.00 -11.08 -2.91
N CYS A 27 -4.38 -10.06 -3.54
CA CYS A 27 -4.64 -8.66 -3.21
C CYS A 27 -4.20 -7.73 -4.34
N ARG A 28 -4.38 -6.43 -4.15
CA ARG A 28 -3.80 -5.40 -5.02
C ARG A 28 -2.44 -4.96 -4.50
N THR A 29 -1.64 -4.40 -5.41
CA THR A 29 -0.30 -3.86 -5.10
C THR A 29 -0.19 -2.42 -5.55
N ILE A 30 0.60 -1.64 -4.81
CA ILE A 30 1.02 -0.28 -5.21
C ILE A 30 2.53 -0.17 -5.09
N GLU A 31 3.16 0.42 -6.10
CA GLU A 31 4.57 0.75 -6.14
C GLU A 31 4.78 2.26 -6.40
N HIS A 32 5.95 2.76 -6.05
CA HIS A 32 6.31 4.16 -6.33
C HIS A 32 6.46 4.40 -7.85
N PRO A 33 5.89 5.48 -8.42
CA PRO A 33 5.82 5.67 -9.88
C PRO A 33 7.17 5.85 -10.57
N LYS A 34 8.21 6.22 -9.82
CA LYS A 34 9.58 6.46 -10.35
C LYS A 34 10.62 5.51 -9.78
N ASN A 35 10.25 4.67 -8.81
CA ASN A 35 11.18 3.80 -8.11
C ASN A 35 10.53 2.45 -7.83
N TYR A 36 10.30 1.69 -8.90
CA TYR A 36 9.75 0.34 -8.87
C TYR A 36 10.76 -0.66 -9.45
N LEU A 37 10.58 -1.93 -9.15
CA LEU A 37 11.43 -2.99 -9.68
C LEU A 37 11.17 -3.20 -11.19
N LEU A 38 12.16 -3.67 -11.92
CA LEU A 38 11.96 -4.10 -13.30
C LEU A 38 11.05 -5.33 -13.36
N ALA A 39 10.35 -5.51 -14.48
CA ALA A 39 9.63 -6.76 -14.75
C ALA A 39 10.66 -7.89 -14.92
N SER A 40 10.70 -8.81 -13.96
CA SER A 40 11.68 -9.90 -13.90
C SER A 40 11.30 -10.93 -12.84
N SER A 41 12.13 -11.97 -12.71
CA SER A 41 12.02 -13.00 -11.69
C SER A 41 12.87 -12.65 -10.46
N TYR A 42 12.29 -12.82 -9.29
CA TYR A 42 12.87 -12.51 -7.98
C TYR A 42 12.61 -13.67 -7.01
N LYS A 43 13.24 -13.60 -5.84
CA LYS A 43 12.91 -14.43 -4.69
C LYS A 43 12.61 -13.56 -3.48
N ILE A 44 11.75 -14.05 -2.59
CA ILE A 44 11.42 -13.41 -1.33
C ILE A 44 12.03 -14.22 -0.19
N VAL A 45 12.71 -13.50 0.71
CA VAL A 45 13.31 -14.08 1.91
C VAL A 45 13.00 -13.18 3.11
N LEU A 46 12.70 -13.78 4.25
CA LEU A 46 12.55 -13.04 5.50
C LEU A 46 13.92 -12.72 6.10
N VAL A 47 14.25 -11.44 6.16
CA VAL A 47 15.54 -10.96 6.69
C VAL A 47 15.34 -9.75 7.60
N PRO A 48 16.21 -9.60 8.63
CA PRO A 48 16.24 -8.38 9.42
C PRO A 48 16.62 -7.17 8.57
N VAL A 49 15.73 -6.18 8.50
CA VAL A 49 15.93 -4.90 7.81
C VAL A 49 16.06 -3.80 8.85
N LYS A 50 17.05 -2.92 8.71
CA LYS A 50 17.21 -1.75 9.58
C LYS A 50 16.10 -0.75 9.28
N ILE A 51 15.37 -0.33 10.32
CA ILE A 51 14.32 0.68 10.21
C ILE A 51 14.94 2.08 10.37
N GLU A 52 14.63 3.00 9.45
CA GLU A 52 15.16 4.36 9.46
C GLU A 52 14.44 5.28 10.47
N ASN A 53 14.23 4.84 11.71
CA ASN A 53 13.53 5.62 12.74
C ASN A 53 14.48 6.28 13.76
N GLY A 54 15.78 6.37 13.43
CA GLY A 54 16.79 6.88 14.38
C GLY A 54 17.20 5.90 15.48
N THR A 55 16.54 4.75 15.60
CA THR A 55 16.93 3.63 16.47
C THR A 55 17.66 2.55 15.68
N GLU A 56 18.51 1.77 16.33
CA GLU A 56 19.19 0.62 15.72
C GLU A 56 18.28 -0.63 15.68
N GLU A 57 16.99 -0.43 15.48
CA GLU A 57 16.03 -1.53 15.44
C GLU A 57 16.02 -2.23 14.08
N PHE A 58 15.97 -3.56 14.13
CA PHE A 58 15.79 -4.42 12.97
C PHE A 58 14.43 -5.09 13.04
N LYS A 59 13.66 -4.98 11.94
CA LYS A 59 12.40 -5.71 11.77
C LYS A 59 12.58 -6.77 10.69
N THR A 60 12.13 -7.99 10.95
CA THR A 60 12.12 -9.05 9.94
C THR A 60 11.04 -8.77 8.92
N LEU A 61 11.44 -8.55 7.67
CA LEU A 61 10.55 -8.20 6.56
C LEU A 61 10.75 -9.16 5.38
N PRO A 62 9.74 -9.33 4.52
CA PRO A 62 9.84 -10.09 3.27
C PRO A 62 10.57 -9.25 2.22
N VAL A 63 11.88 -9.44 2.16
CA VAL A 63 12.79 -8.71 1.27
C VAL A 63 12.85 -9.39 -0.09
N ILE A 64 12.88 -8.58 -1.14
CA ILE A 64 12.93 -9.00 -2.53
C ILE A 64 14.39 -8.99 -3.01
N PHE A 65 14.87 -10.11 -3.50
CA PHE A 65 16.20 -10.28 -4.08
C PHE A 65 16.08 -10.74 -5.53
N GLY A 66 17.05 -10.40 -6.37
CA GLY A 66 17.21 -11.05 -7.67
C GLY A 66 17.27 -12.58 -7.50
N ALA A 67 16.86 -13.33 -8.52
CA ALA A 67 16.79 -14.80 -8.42
C ALA A 67 18.13 -15.41 -7.98
N ASP A 68 19.25 -14.87 -8.50
CA ASP A 68 20.61 -15.36 -8.26
C ASP A 68 21.37 -14.58 -7.16
N ASP A 69 20.76 -13.53 -6.59
CA ASP A 69 21.40 -12.72 -5.55
C ASP A 69 21.74 -13.56 -4.32
N ARG A 70 22.94 -13.32 -3.75
CA ARG A 70 23.29 -13.86 -2.43
C ARG A 70 22.50 -13.12 -1.34
N VAL A 71 21.86 -13.86 -0.45
CA VAL A 71 21.08 -13.29 0.67
C VAL A 71 22.03 -13.00 1.85
N PRO A 72 22.19 -11.74 2.25
CA PRO A 72 22.98 -11.38 3.42
C PRO A 72 22.18 -11.62 4.72
N SER A 73 22.88 -11.71 5.85
CA SER A 73 22.24 -11.91 7.17
C SER A 73 21.46 -10.67 7.67
N LYS A 74 21.81 -9.49 7.20
CA LYS A 74 21.14 -8.20 7.51
C LYS A 74 21.10 -7.33 6.27
N VAL A 75 20.07 -6.50 6.15
CA VAL A 75 19.84 -5.64 4.98
C VAL A 75 19.56 -4.20 5.42
N VAL A 76 20.13 -3.25 4.70
CA VAL A 76 19.92 -1.81 4.96
C VAL A 76 19.08 -1.18 3.85
N GLN A 77 19.37 -1.52 2.59
CA GLN A 77 18.76 -0.87 1.42
C GLN A 77 18.38 -1.92 0.37
N LYS A 78 17.21 -2.50 0.49
CA LYS A 78 16.65 -3.46 -0.48
C LYS A 78 15.13 -3.28 -0.56
N PRO A 79 14.51 -3.63 -1.69
CA PRO A 79 13.06 -3.64 -1.80
C PRO A 79 12.46 -4.72 -0.90
N PHE A 80 11.31 -4.43 -0.32
CA PHE A 80 10.54 -5.38 0.49
C PHE A 80 9.04 -5.16 0.32
N ILE A 81 8.26 -6.16 0.69
CA ILE A 81 6.81 -6.03 0.76
C ILE A 81 6.46 -5.48 2.15
N THR A 82 5.58 -4.48 2.20
CA THR A 82 5.27 -3.72 3.41
C THR A 82 3.80 -3.30 3.45
N PRO A 83 3.22 -3.10 4.63
CA PRO A 83 1.97 -2.39 4.73
C PRO A 83 2.15 -0.89 4.48
N GLY A 84 1.08 -0.20 4.13
CA GLY A 84 1.08 1.25 3.94
C GLY A 84 -0.17 1.76 3.25
N LEU A 85 -0.36 3.08 3.28
CA LEU A 85 -1.50 3.75 2.66
C LEU A 85 -1.24 4.15 1.21
N GLY A 86 -0.01 4.54 0.88
CA GLY A 86 0.35 5.04 -0.45
C GLY A 86 1.85 5.00 -0.72
N PRO A 87 2.27 5.16 -1.98
CA PRO A 87 3.60 4.82 -2.44
C PRO A 87 4.68 5.87 -2.17
N PHE A 88 4.34 7.09 -1.76
CA PHE A 88 5.29 8.21 -1.69
C PHE A 88 6.45 8.03 -0.70
N ARG A 89 6.30 7.16 0.29
CA ARG A 89 7.36 6.81 1.24
C ARG A 89 8.13 5.55 0.86
N LEU A 90 7.74 4.88 -0.23
CA LEU A 90 8.42 3.69 -0.68
C LEU A 90 9.79 4.02 -1.26
N LYS A 91 10.78 3.26 -0.84
CA LYS A 91 12.16 3.34 -1.33
C LYS A 91 12.56 2.00 -1.96
N TYR A 92 13.59 2.03 -2.79
CA TYR A 92 14.28 0.85 -3.34
C TYR A 92 13.39 -0.12 -4.13
N GLY A 93 12.24 0.32 -4.63
CA GLY A 93 11.30 -0.56 -5.33
C GLY A 93 10.45 -1.44 -4.40
N SER A 94 10.22 -1.00 -3.16
CA SER A 94 9.33 -1.68 -2.22
C SER A 94 7.87 -1.62 -2.68
N ILE A 95 7.07 -2.59 -2.24
CA ILE A 95 5.71 -2.83 -2.71
C ILE A 95 4.76 -2.81 -1.51
N ILE A 96 3.70 -2.01 -1.58
CA ILE A 96 2.57 -2.06 -0.65
C ILE A 96 1.52 -3.03 -1.18
N ILE A 97 0.93 -3.80 -0.29
CA ILE A 97 -0.17 -4.73 -0.58
C ILE A 97 -1.41 -4.38 0.24
N GLY A 98 -2.61 -4.66 -0.31
CA GLY A 98 -3.87 -4.37 0.37
C GLY A 98 -5.08 -4.39 -0.56
N LYS A 99 -6.19 -3.78 -0.12
CA LYS A 99 -7.39 -3.52 -0.91
C LYS A 99 -7.31 -2.09 -1.48
N PRO A 100 -7.58 -1.85 -2.77
CA PRO A 100 -7.57 -0.50 -3.31
C PRO A 100 -8.71 0.33 -2.71
N LEU A 101 -8.40 1.53 -2.25
CA LEU A 101 -9.39 2.51 -1.80
C LEU A 101 -9.74 3.47 -2.95
N ILE A 102 -8.72 4.14 -3.47
CA ILE A 102 -8.74 4.96 -4.69
C ILE A 102 -7.38 4.79 -5.38
N THR A 103 -7.23 5.36 -6.57
CA THR A 103 -5.93 5.34 -7.28
C THR A 103 -4.80 5.85 -6.38
N GLY A 104 -3.77 5.04 -6.19
CA GLY A 104 -2.60 5.37 -5.39
C GLY A 104 -2.79 5.26 -3.88
N LEU A 105 -3.95 4.77 -3.37
CA LEU A 105 -4.17 4.54 -1.94
C LEU A 105 -4.72 3.14 -1.66
N MET A 106 -4.25 2.55 -0.56
CA MET A 106 -4.65 1.23 -0.06
C MET A 106 -5.39 1.32 1.27
N ALA A 107 -6.36 0.41 1.45
CA ALA A 107 -7.00 0.10 2.72
C ALA A 107 -6.64 -1.35 3.15
N TYR A 108 -6.86 -1.67 4.42
CA TYR A 108 -6.64 -3.00 5.00
C TYR A 108 -5.24 -3.57 4.74
N SER A 109 -4.26 -2.69 4.54
CA SER A 109 -2.91 -3.08 4.12
C SER A 109 -2.18 -3.87 5.20
N GLU A 110 -2.43 -3.58 6.48
CA GLU A 110 -1.83 -4.31 7.60
C GLU A 110 -2.35 -5.74 7.67
N GLU A 111 -3.66 -5.96 7.52
CA GLU A 111 -4.29 -7.27 7.55
C GLU A 111 -3.79 -8.16 6.41
N TYR A 112 -3.76 -7.63 5.19
CA TYR A 112 -3.19 -8.35 4.04
C TYR A 112 -1.71 -8.65 4.22
N PHE A 113 -0.97 -7.74 4.84
CA PHE A 113 0.45 -7.94 5.10
C PHE A 113 0.70 -9.04 6.14
N GLN A 114 -0.08 -9.09 7.21
CA GLN A 114 0.03 -10.14 8.21
C GLN A 114 -0.31 -11.52 7.61
N GLU A 115 -1.39 -11.62 6.85
CA GLU A 115 -1.74 -12.86 6.14
C GLU A 115 -0.65 -13.28 5.16
N PHE A 116 -0.07 -12.33 4.41
CA PHE A 116 1.04 -12.58 3.52
C PHE A 116 2.28 -13.12 4.26
N LEU A 117 2.64 -12.50 5.40
CA LEU A 117 3.76 -12.95 6.25
C LEU A 117 3.55 -14.36 6.75
N GLU A 118 2.33 -14.71 7.19
CA GLU A 118 2.02 -16.06 7.63
C GLU A 118 2.22 -17.08 6.50
N ARG A 119 1.71 -16.81 5.31
CA ARG A 119 1.90 -17.66 4.12
C ARG A 119 3.36 -17.85 3.77
N VAL A 120 4.16 -16.77 3.78
CA VAL A 120 5.61 -16.82 3.53
C VAL A 120 6.32 -17.63 4.62
N ASN A 121 5.97 -17.42 5.90
CA ASN A 121 6.55 -18.18 7.02
C ASN A 121 6.26 -19.69 6.90
N VAL A 122 5.02 -20.07 6.55
CA VAL A 122 4.64 -21.47 6.35
C VAL A 122 5.46 -22.09 5.20
N ALA A 123 5.55 -21.40 4.07
CA ALA A 123 6.33 -21.90 2.93
C ALA A 123 7.82 -22.11 3.30
N LEU A 124 8.42 -21.11 3.99
CA LEU A 124 9.83 -21.22 4.40
C LEU A 124 10.07 -22.31 5.45
N LYS A 125 9.14 -22.51 6.41
CA LYS A 125 9.20 -23.64 7.37
C LYS A 125 9.15 -24.99 6.66
N ASN A 126 8.38 -25.09 5.59
CA ASN A 126 8.28 -26.28 4.74
C ASN A 126 9.47 -26.42 3.76
N LYS A 127 10.51 -25.56 3.88
CA LYS A 127 11.67 -25.50 2.99
C LYS A 127 11.30 -25.23 1.51
N GLU A 128 10.14 -24.65 1.27
CA GLU A 128 9.75 -24.20 -0.07
C GLU A 128 10.48 -22.92 -0.45
N LYS A 129 10.81 -22.80 -1.73
CA LYS A 129 11.28 -21.53 -2.30
C LYS A 129 10.09 -20.59 -2.49
N VAL A 130 10.23 -19.32 -2.11
CA VAL A 130 9.24 -18.28 -2.39
C VAL A 130 9.74 -17.47 -3.59
N SER A 131 9.16 -17.73 -4.76
CA SER A 131 9.47 -17.03 -6.01
C SER A 131 8.48 -15.89 -6.24
N LEU A 132 8.98 -14.78 -6.79
CA LEU A 132 8.19 -13.63 -7.21
C LEU A 132 8.49 -13.34 -8.67
N LEU A 133 7.46 -13.31 -9.50
CA LEU A 133 7.52 -12.87 -10.90
C LEU A 133 6.76 -11.54 -11.02
N ILE A 134 7.40 -10.51 -11.55
CA ILE A 134 6.77 -9.22 -11.85
C ILE A 134 6.63 -9.11 -13.37
N ARG A 135 5.40 -8.81 -13.84
CA ARG A 135 5.06 -8.62 -15.26
C ARG A 135 4.26 -7.34 -15.44
N ASP A 136 4.47 -6.67 -16.56
CA ASP A 136 3.68 -5.52 -16.97
C ASP A 136 2.50 -5.98 -17.83
N TRP A 137 1.37 -5.25 -17.80
CA TRP A 137 0.18 -5.52 -18.58
C TRP A 137 0.49 -5.50 -20.10
N GLY A 138 0.01 -6.51 -20.82
CA GLY A 138 0.27 -6.67 -22.25
C GLY A 138 1.24 -7.81 -22.60
N SER A 139 1.88 -8.47 -21.62
CA SER A 139 2.52 -9.76 -21.83
C SER A 139 1.44 -10.86 -21.88
N GLU A 140 1.50 -11.75 -22.87
CA GLU A 140 0.42 -12.63 -23.35
C GLU A 140 -0.20 -13.67 -22.39
N ASP A 141 0.12 -13.64 -21.10
CA ASP A 141 -0.32 -14.66 -20.12
C ASP A 141 -1.09 -14.06 -18.95
N ILE A 142 -2.27 -13.48 -19.17
CA ILE A 142 -3.11 -13.02 -18.07
C ILE A 142 -4.15 -14.10 -17.76
N PRO A 143 -4.16 -14.68 -16.53
CA PRO A 143 -5.29 -15.48 -16.07
C PRO A 143 -6.56 -14.61 -16.11
N GLN A 144 -7.60 -15.08 -16.80
CA GLN A 144 -8.91 -14.44 -16.76
C GLN A 144 -9.40 -14.43 -15.31
N GLU A 145 -9.76 -13.26 -14.80
CA GLU A 145 -10.47 -13.16 -13.51
C GLU A 145 -11.82 -13.85 -13.70
N ASP A 146 -12.13 -14.81 -12.84
CA ASP A 146 -13.47 -15.41 -12.79
C ASP A 146 -14.48 -14.28 -12.53
N PRO A 147 -15.48 -14.10 -13.40
CA PRO A 147 -16.47 -13.03 -13.26
C PRO A 147 -17.38 -13.18 -12.04
N SER A 148 -17.25 -14.28 -11.29
CA SER A 148 -18.09 -14.57 -10.12
C SER A 148 -17.69 -13.82 -8.83
N SER A 149 -16.57 -13.09 -8.80
CA SER A 149 -16.14 -12.34 -7.61
C SER A 149 -16.51 -10.84 -7.61
N SER A 150 -17.28 -10.37 -8.60
CA SER A 150 -17.65 -8.96 -8.74
C SER A 150 -19.11 -8.62 -8.42
N GLU A 151 -19.89 -9.53 -7.82
CA GLU A 151 -21.25 -9.23 -7.39
C GLU A 151 -21.34 -8.93 -5.89
N GLU A 152 -20.89 -7.76 -5.49
CA GLU A 152 -21.49 -6.95 -4.41
C GLU A 152 -21.33 -5.46 -4.72
N SER A 153 -21.81 -5.06 -5.89
CA SER A 153 -22.19 -3.67 -6.11
C SER A 153 -23.57 -3.47 -5.46
N GLN A 154 -23.59 -3.05 -4.22
CA GLN A 154 -24.81 -2.53 -3.60
C GLN A 154 -25.29 -1.37 -4.47
N THR A 155 -26.41 -1.61 -5.15
CA THR A 155 -27.20 -0.58 -5.79
C THR A 155 -27.64 0.41 -4.70
N PHE A 156 -26.96 1.53 -4.61
CA PHE A 156 -27.46 2.69 -3.89
C PHE A 156 -28.66 3.20 -4.68
N SER A 157 -29.85 2.83 -4.21
CA SER A 157 -31.11 3.37 -4.69
C SER A 157 -31.10 4.87 -4.42
N GLU A 158 -31.15 5.66 -5.48
CA GLU A 158 -31.39 7.10 -5.46
C GLU A 158 -32.78 7.37 -4.85
N ALA A 159 -32.82 7.60 -3.55
CA ALA A 159 -34.01 8.19 -2.92
C ALA A 159 -33.96 9.70 -3.15
N SER A 160 -34.70 10.13 -4.15
CA SER A 160 -35.00 11.56 -4.41
C SER A 160 -35.66 12.18 -3.19
N LEU A 161 -34.94 13.02 -2.46
CA LEU A 161 -35.54 13.90 -1.47
C LEU A 161 -35.96 15.22 -2.15
N PRO A 162 -37.19 15.71 -1.93
CA PRO A 162 -37.65 16.99 -2.51
C PRO A 162 -36.90 18.13 -1.80
N PHE A 163 -36.32 18.99 -2.62
CA PHE A 163 -35.71 20.25 -2.21
C PHE A 163 -36.85 21.20 -1.77
N SER A 164 -36.98 21.41 -0.47
CA SER A 164 -37.87 22.45 0.10
C SER A 164 -37.06 23.72 0.30
N GLU A 165 -37.39 24.73 -0.49
CA GLU A 165 -36.94 26.11 -0.27
C GLU A 165 -37.38 26.61 1.09
N ALA A 166 -36.43 26.95 1.94
CA ALA A 166 -36.65 27.81 3.10
C ALA A 166 -35.59 28.91 3.08
N SER A 167 -36.02 30.04 2.49
CA SER A 167 -35.34 31.33 2.62
C SER A 167 -35.37 31.75 4.09
N GLN A 168 -34.22 31.81 4.74
CA GLN A 168 -34.07 32.55 6.00
C GLN A 168 -32.96 33.57 5.85
N THR A 169 -33.41 34.82 5.87
CA THR A 169 -32.65 36.06 5.98
C THR A 169 -31.79 36.03 7.24
N PHE A 170 -30.48 36.12 7.05
CA PHE A 170 -29.56 36.34 8.15
C PHE A 170 -29.33 37.83 8.33
N SER A 171 -29.87 38.36 9.43
CA SER A 171 -29.67 39.71 9.91
C SER A 171 -28.28 39.88 10.50
N GLU A 172 -27.62 40.95 10.08
CA GLU A 172 -26.38 41.48 10.65
C GLU A 172 -26.54 41.78 12.15
N ALA A 173 -25.57 41.33 12.95
CA ALA A 173 -25.29 41.90 14.24
C ALA A 173 -23.77 42.02 14.41
N SER A 174 -23.27 43.18 14.06
CA SER A 174 -21.95 43.69 14.44
C SER A 174 -21.90 43.91 15.96
N GLN A 175 -20.90 43.38 16.64
CA GLN A 175 -20.46 43.91 17.94
C GLN A 175 -18.96 44.01 18.02
N PRO A 176 -18.42 45.06 18.67
CA PRO A 176 -17.03 45.45 18.53
C PRO A 176 -16.11 44.79 19.59
N LEU A 177 -14.87 44.68 19.18
CA LEU A 177 -13.70 44.35 19.99
C LEU A 177 -13.55 45.31 21.19
N SER A 178 -13.42 44.79 22.40
CA SER A 178 -12.92 45.54 23.56
C SER A 178 -11.46 45.14 23.77
N GLU A 179 -10.61 46.15 23.69
CA GLU A 179 -9.23 46.15 24.14
C GLU A 179 -9.16 45.92 25.68
N ALA A 180 -8.24 45.10 26.09
CA ALA A 180 -7.72 45.09 27.46
C ALA A 180 -6.24 44.71 27.41
N SER A 181 -5.42 45.73 27.34
CA SER A 181 -4.57 46.20 28.45
C SER A 181 -3.41 45.26 28.83
N VAL A 182 -2.27 45.64 28.29
CA VAL A 182 -0.91 45.27 28.67
C VAL A 182 -0.62 45.73 30.10
N ASN A 183 -0.01 44.90 30.94
CA ASN A 183 0.76 45.35 32.07
C ASN A 183 2.03 44.53 32.22
N PRO A 184 3.24 45.14 32.19
CA PRO A 184 4.49 44.52 32.51
C PRO A 184 4.96 45.01 33.92
N GLU A 185 5.52 44.13 34.71
CA GLU A 185 6.42 44.33 35.88
C GLU A 185 6.36 43.05 36.72
N SER A 186 7.38 42.51 37.29
CA SER A 186 8.76 42.88 37.65
C SER A 186 9.46 41.58 38.14
N VAL A 187 10.68 41.41 37.79
CA VAL A 187 11.89 41.42 38.64
C VAL A 187 11.79 40.68 40.02
N GLN A 188 12.40 39.56 40.11
CA GLN A 188 13.54 39.25 41.01
C GLN A 188 14.10 37.85 40.66
#